data_d3e5a4c2403175afc9771180ae5a6f80
#
_entry.id   d3e5a4c2403175afc9771180ae5a6f80
#
_cell.length_a   1.000
_cell.length_b   1.000
_cell.length_c   1.000
_cell.angle_alpha   90.00
_cell.angle_beta   90.00
_cell.angle_gamma   90.00
#
_symmetry.space_group_name_H-M   'P 1'
#
loop_
_entity.id
_entity.type
_entity.pdbx_description
1 polymer ?
#
loop_
_entity_poly.entity_id
_entity_poly.type
_entity_poly.pdbx_seq_one_letter_code
_entity_poly.pdbx_strand_id
1 'polypeptide(L)'
;MEGEYMLVLYMSFIDDEIHRRLFEEIYITYRKQMFLVARAVLSNDSDAEDAVHDVFLKIAKSQMQKIGSIQEAADVRSYLLKATKHQAIDHLRKQQRQRTVMNAEREDALKSIVELSDDQIVDMISNGMAYDRILQ
;
A
#
# COMPACT_ATOMS: atom_id res chain seq x y z
N MET A 1 -1.31 -8.70 19.44
CA MET A 1 -0.39 -8.16 18.45
C MET A 1 -1.15 -7.30 17.48
N GLU A 2 -0.56 -6.21 17.08
CA GLU A 2 -1.24 -5.19 16.29
C GLU A 2 -1.85 -5.72 15.00
N GLY A 3 -1.15 -6.61 14.29
CA GLY A 3 -1.63 -7.18 13.03
C GLY A 3 -2.93 -7.97 13.16
N GLU A 4 -3.12 -8.69 14.25
CA GLU A 4 -4.33 -9.47 14.49
C GLU A 4 -5.53 -8.58 14.80
N TYR A 5 -5.33 -7.52 15.58
CA TYR A 5 -6.37 -6.55 15.87
C TYR A 5 -6.83 -5.82 14.62
N MET A 6 -5.88 -5.42 13.78
CA MET A 6 -6.20 -4.72 12.55
C MET A 6 -6.97 -5.62 11.59
N LEU A 7 -6.59 -6.88 11.49
CA LEU A 7 -7.28 -7.84 10.63
C LEU A 7 -8.75 -8.01 11.07
N VAL A 8 -9.00 -8.15 12.37
CA VAL A 8 -10.36 -8.26 12.89
C VAL A 8 -11.18 -7.02 12.58
N LEU A 9 -10.57 -5.83 12.72
CA LEU A 9 -11.23 -4.57 12.39
C LEU A 9 -11.66 -4.54 10.92
N TYR A 10 -10.75 -4.85 10.01
CA TYR A 10 -11.06 -4.87 8.58
C TYR A 10 -12.16 -5.87 8.26
N MET A 11 -12.07 -7.07 8.82
CA MET A 11 -13.05 -8.13 8.55
C MET A 11 -14.44 -7.77 9.05
N SER A 12 -14.55 -6.87 10.03
CA SER A 12 -15.85 -6.42 10.54
C SER A 12 -16.67 -5.67 9.48
N PHE A 13 -16.04 -5.15 8.43
CA PHE A 13 -16.72 -4.47 7.34
C PHE A 13 -17.15 -5.42 6.21
N ILE A 14 -16.78 -6.69 6.29
CA ILE A 14 -17.07 -7.69 5.24
C ILE A 14 -18.16 -8.63 5.73
N ASP A 15 -19.27 -8.69 4.97
CA ASP A 15 -20.45 -9.40 5.43
C ASP A 15 -20.43 -10.91 5.16
N ASP A 16 -19.75 -11.36 4.10
CA ASP A 16 -19.80 -12.77 3.75
C ASP A 16 -18.48 -13.49 4.00
N GLU A 17 -18.59 -14.77 4.31
CA GLU A 17 -17.46 -15.62 4.73
C GLU A 17 -16.44 -15.82 3.61
N ILE A 18 -16.88 -15.91 2.35
CA ILE A 18 -15.98 -16.13 1.22
C ILE A 18 -15.05 -14.92 1.06
N HIS A 19 -15.61 -13.71 1.12
CA HIS A 19 -14.80 -12.49 1.02
C HIS A 19 -13.94 -12.26 2.26
N ARG A 20 -14.40 -12.68 3.45
CA ARG A 20 -13.58 -12.61 4.67
C ARG A 20 -12.32 -13.47 4.54
N ARG A 21 -12.47 -14.70 4.05
CA ARG A 21 -11.34 -15.61 3.82
C ARG A 21 -10.38 -15.04 2.78
N LEU A 22 -10.92 -14.51 1.69
CA LEU A 22 -10.10 -13.89 0.66
C LEU A 22 -9.32 -12.70 1.21
N PHE A 23 -9.99 -11.85 1.99
CA PHE A 23 -9.33 -10.70 2.61
C PHE A 23 -8.20 -11.12 3.55
N GLU A 24 -8.45 -12.11 4.39
CA GLU A 24 -7.43 -12.63 5.30
C GLU A 24 -6.21 -13.15 4.54
N GLU A 25 -6.43 -13.89 3.48
CA GLU A 25 -5.37 -14.42 2.63
C GLU A 25 -4.55 -13.30 1.99
N ILE A 26 -5.22 -12.29 1.45
CA ILE A 26 -4.59 -11.12 0.86
C ILE A 26 -3.77 -10.37 1.91
N TYR A 27 -4.32 -10.16 3.08
CA TYR A 27 -3.68 -9.45 4.17
C TYR A 27 -2.38 -10.13 4.58
N ILE A 28 -2.44 -11.44 4.83
CA ILE A 28 -1.27 -12.22 5.26
C ILE A 28 -0.20 -12.26 4.16
N THR A 29 -0.62 -12.46 2.91
CA THR A 29 0.30 -12.66 1.79
C THR A 29 0.99 -11.37 1.37
N TYR A 30 0.27 -10.25 1.32
CA TYR A 30 0.75 -9.04 0.64
C TYR A 30 1.06 -7.86 1.57
N ARG A 31 0.71 -7.93 2.85
CA ARG A 31 0.90 -6.82 3.78
C ARG A 31 2.33 -6.29 3.78
N LYS A 32 3.30 -7.20 3.84
CA LYS A 32 4.72 -6.81 3.88
C LYS A 32 5.16 -6.13 2.58
N GLN A 33 4.75 -6.66 1.44
CA GLN A 33 5.07 -6.05 0.14
C GLN A 33 4.44 -4.67 0.00
N MET A 34 3.20 -4.52 0.44
CA MET A 34 2.51 -3.23 0.43
C MET A 34 3.24 -2.22 1.33
N PHE A 35 3.67 -2.65 2.52
CA PHE A 35 4.46 -1.80 3.40
C PHE A 35 5.76 -1.34 2.71
N LEU A 36 6.46 -2.22 2.02
CA LEU A 36 7.68 -1.87 1.31
C LEU A 36 7.44 -0.82 0.22
N VAL A 37 6.33 -0.94 -0.52
CA VAL A 37 5.93 0.06 -1.51
C VAL A 37 5.69 1.42 -0.84
N ALA A 38 4.90 1.44 0.21
CA ALA A 38 4.58 2.68 0.94
C ALA A 38 5.84 3.30 1.54
N ARG A 39 6.74 2.48 2.09
CA ARG A 39 7.97 2.95 2.70
C ARG A 39 8.96 3.51 1.67
N ALA A 40 8.92 3.03 0.43
CA ALA A 40 9.73 3.58 -0.65
C ALA A 40 9.29 5.02 -1.01
N VAL A 41 8.03 5.36 -0.78
CA VAL A 41 7.47 6.69 -1.04
C VAL A 41 7.59 7.60 0.20
N LEU A 42 7.26 7.05 1.37
CA LEU A 42 7.19 7.80 2.63
C LEU A 42 8.47 7.60 3.45
N SER A 43 8.86 8.63 4.20
CA SER A 43 10.17 8.66 4.84
C SER A 43 10.26 7.93 6.18
N ASN A 44 9.13 7.46 6.73
CA ASN A 44 9.13 6.77 8.02
C ASN A 44 8.10 5.63 8.05
N ASP A 45 8.30 4.74 9.01
CA ASP A 45 7.48 3.54 9.13
C ASP A 45 6.03 3.84 9.50
N SER A 46 5.83 4.83 10.37
CA SER A 46 4.49 5.20 10.84
C SER A 46 3.60 5.67 9.70
N ASP A 47 4.11 6.55 8.85
CA ASP A 47 3.37 7.04 7.69
C ASP A 47 3.11 5.93 6.68
N ALA A 48 4.09 5.04 6.49
CA ALA A 48 3.92 3.90 5.59
C ALA A 48 2.84 2.94 6.10
N GLU A 49 2.82 2.66 7.39
CA GLU A 49 1.79 1.82 8.02
C GLU A 49 0.40 2.46 7.88
N ASP A 50 0.31 3.78 8.06
CA ASP A 50 -0.96 4.50 7.88
C ASP A 50 -1.47 4.39 6.45
N ALA A 51 -0.59 4.50 5.46
CA ALA A 51 -0.98 4.38 4.06
C ALA A 51 -1.48 2.97 3.75
N VAL A 52 -0.81 1.94 4.24
CA VAL A 52 -1.23 0.54 4.06
C VAL A 52 -2.58 0.30 4.77
N HIS A 53 -2.73 0.84 5.98
CA HIS A 53 -3.99 0.76 6.70
C HIS A 53 -5.15 1.34 5.88
N ASP A 54 -4.94 2.51 5.30
CA ASP A 54 -5.98 3.16 4.49
C ASP A 54 -6.36 2.33 3.27
N VAL A 55 -5.38 1.68 2.63
CA VAL A 55 -5.65 0.78 1.50
C VAL A 55 -6.52 -0.41 1.94
N PHE A 56 -6.14 -1.10 3.01
CA PHE A 56 -6.92 -2.24 3.50
C PHE A 56 -8.32 -1.84 3.95
N LEU A 57 -8.44 -0.69 4.60
CA LEU A 57 -9.74 -0.19 5.04
C LEU A 57 -10.66 0.08 3.85
N LYS A 58 -10.15 0.72 2.82
CA LYS A 58 -10.91 0.97 1.59
C LYS A 58 -11.32 -0.32 0.90
N ILE A 59 -10.42 -1.30 0.82
CA ILE A 59 -10.71 -2.61 0.25
C ILE A 59 -11.83 -3.29 1.03
N ALA A 60 -11.70 -3.35 2.35
CA ALA A 60 -12.68 -4.02 3.21
C ALA A 60 -14.07 -3.37 3.12
N LYS A 61 -14.11 -2.04 3.01
CA LYS A 61 -15.38 -1.31 2.97
C LYS A 61 -16.08 -1.37 1.62
N SER A 62 -15.34 -1.39 0.50
CA SER A 62 -15.98 -1.16 -0.79
C SER A 62 -15.39 -1.89 -1.98
N GLN A 63 -14.30 -2.61 -1.86
CA GLN A 63 -13.60 -3.16 -3.03
C GLN A 63 -13.43 -4.68 -3.04
N MET A 64 -14.00 -5.39 -2.07
CA MET A 64 -13.84 -6.84 -2.00
C MET A 64 -14.46 -7.56 -3.20
N GLN A 65 -15.59 -7.09 -3.67
CA GLN A 65 -16.24 -7.69 -4.83
C GLN A 65 -15.38 -7.57 -6.08
N LYS A 66 -14.77 -6.40 -6.27
CA LYS A 66 -13.85 -6.16 -7.38
C LYS A 66 -12.64 -7.07 -7.32
N ILE A 67 -12.02 -7.18 -6.15
CA ILE A 67 -10.84 -8.02 -5.97
C ILE A 67 -11.21 -9.48 -6.15
N GLY A 68 -12.36 -9.91 -5.63
CA GLY A 68 -12.84 -11.28 -5.79
C GLY A 68 -13.08 -11.69 -7.24
N SER A 69 -13.28 -10.72 -8.13
CA SER A 69 -13.46 -10.99 -9.56
C SER A 69 -12.15 -11.15 -10.33
N ILE A 70 -11.02 -10.82 -9.71
CA ILE A 70 -9.70 -10.96 -10.36
C ILE A 70 -9.28 -12.43 -10.27
N GLN A 71 -9.01 -13.04 -11.42
CA GLN A 71 -8.74 -14.48 -11.50
C GLN A 71 -7.28 -14.83 -11.25
N GLU A 72 -6.35 -13.97 -11.68
CA GLU A 72 -4.92 -14.26 -11.59
C GLU A 72 -4.30 -13.64 -10.33
N ALA A 73 -3.54 -14.44 -9.58
CA ALA A 73 -2.86 -13.96 -8.38
C ALA A 73 -1.89 -12.80 -8.67
N ALA A 74 -1.21 -12.85 -9.82
CA ALA A 74 -0.31 -11.77 -10.23
C ALA A 74 -1.06 -10.45 -10.42
N ASP A 75 -2.29 -10.49 -10.91
CA ASP A 75 -3.13 -9.30 -11.10
C ASP A 75 -3.65 -8.75 -9.78
N VAL A 76 -3.96 -9.61 -8.83
CA VAL A 76 -4.31 -9.20 -7.45
C VAL A 76 -3.14 -8.46 -6.83
N ARG A 77 -1.94 -9.03 -6.92
CA ARG A 77 -0.72 -8.41 -6.42
C ARG A 77 -0.49 -7.03 -7.03
N SER A 78 -0.56 -6.94 -8.36
CA SER A 78 -0.38 -5.66 -9.07
C SER A 78 -1.40 -4.62 -8.62
N TYR A 79 -2.66 -5.03 -8.47
CA TYR A 79 -3.72 -4.15 -8.00
C TYR A 79 -3.40 -3.59 -6.61
N LEU A 80 -2.98 -4.46 -5.68
CA LEU A 80 -2.69 -4.06 -4.30
C LEU A 80 -1.48 -3.13 -4.22
N LEU A 81 -0.42 -3.44 -4.95
CA LEU A 81 0.80 -2.62 -4.93
C LEU A 81 0.57 -1.26 -5.59
N LYS A 82 -0.21 -1.22 -6.66
CA LYS A 82 -0.61 0.03 -7.32
C LYS A 82 -1.46 0.90 -6.39
N ALA A 83 -2.45 0.31 -5.73
CA ALA A 83 -3.30 1.02 -4.79
C ALA A 83 -2.47 1.61 -3.64
N THR A 84 -1.50 0.85 -3.14
CA THR A 84 -0.61 1.29 -2.08
C THR A 84 0.28 2.46 -2.51
N LYS A 85 0.84 2.38 -3.72
CA LYS A 85 1.64 3.47 -4.28
C LYS A 85 0.82 4.76 -4.33
N HIS A 86 -0.39 4.68 -4.88
CA HIS A 86 -1.25 5.85 -5.02
C HIS A 86 -1.63 6.43 -3.66
N GLN A 87 -1.94 5.57 -2.68
CA GLN A 87 -2.27 6.01 -1.34
C GLN A 87 -1.08 6.69 -0.66
N ALA A 88 0.10 6.12 -0.81
CA ALA A 88 1.33 6.70 -0.23
C ALA A 88 1.65 8.07 -0.85
N ILE A 89 1.47 8.21 -2.16
CA ILE A 89 1.65 9.50 -2.84
C ILE A 89 0.66 10.52 -2.32
N ASP A 90 -0.60 10.13 -2.10
CA ASP A 90 -1.62 11.01 -1.53
C ASP A 90 -1.25 11.47 -0.13
N HIS A 91 -0.75 10.58 0.71
CA HIS A 91 -0.24 10.92 2.04
C HIS A 91 0.90 11.95 1.95
N LEU A 92 1.84 11.71 1.07
CA LEU A 92 2.99 12.60 0.89
C LEU A 92 2.55 13.99 0.44
N ARG A 93 1.62 14.06 -0.51
CA ARG A 93 1.06 15.33 -0.99
C ARG A 93 0.36 16.10 0.11
N LYS A 94 -0.41 15.42 0.95
CA LYS A 94 -1.08 16.04 2.10
C LYS A 94 -0.08 16.60 3.09
N GLN A 95 0.98 15.86 3.39
CA GLN A 95 2.05 16.33 4.27
C GLN A 95 2.73 17.58 3.72
N GLN A 96 2.96 17.63 2.42
CA GLN A 96 3.58 18.78 1.76
C GLN A 96 2.68 20.02 1.81
N ARG A 97 1.37 19.84 1.67
CA ARG A 97 0.42 20.97 1.77
C ARG A 97 0.34 21.56 3.16
N GLN A 98 0.57 20.73 4.18
CA GLN A 98 0.57 21.17 5.57
C GLN A 98 1.84 21.92 5.97
N ARG A 99 2.89 21.80 5.17
CA ARG A 99 4.16 22.50 5.37
C ARG A 99 4.18 23.77 4.55
N THR A 100 4.58 24.87 5.18
CA THR A 100 4.62 26.19 4.54
C THR A 100 5.75 26.35 3.54
N VAL A 101 6.74 25.47 3.58
CA VAL A 101 7.89 25.53 2.66
C VAL A 101 8.08 24.15 2.03
N MET A 102 7.92 24.09 0.72
CA MET A 102 8.17 22.89 -0.05
C MET A 102 9.62 22.89 -0.51
N ASN A 103 10.37 21.86 -0.12
CA ASN A 103 11.75 21.71 -0.54
C ASN A 103 11.79 21.18 -1.99
N ALA A 104 12.58 21.83 -2.85
CA ALA A 104 12.71 21.43 -4.24
C ALA A 104 13.17 19.98 -4.40
N GLU A 105 14.02 19.49 -3.51
CA GLU A 105 14.49 18.10 -3.53
C GLU A 105 13.35 17.12 -3.30
N ARG A 106 12.42 17.44 -2.40
CA ARG A 106 11.24 16.62 -2.13
C ARG A 106 10.28 16.60 -3.31
N GLU A 107 10.14 17.74 -3.97
CA GLU A 107 9.31 17.86 -5.15
C GLU A 107 9.85 16.99 -6.28
N ASP A 108 11.15 17.03 -6.52
CA ASP A 108 11.83 16.20 -7.52
C ASP A 108 11.70 14.71 -7.16
N ALA A 109 11.88 14.36 -5.89
CA ALA A 109 11.74 12.98 -5.43
C ALA A 109 10.32 12.48 -5.63
N LEU A 110 9.31 13.27 -5.29
CA LEU A 110 7.91 12.94 -5.51
C LEU A 110 7.62 12.75 -7.00
N LYS A 111 8.11 13.64 -7.84
CA LYS A 111 7.94 13.56 -9.28
C LYS A 111 8.54 12.27 -9.83
N SER A 112 9.74 11.91 -9.38
CA SER A 112 10.40 10.67 -9.80
C SER A 112 9.57 9.44 -9.41
N ILE A 113 9.00 9.43 -8.22
CA ILE A 113 8.16 8.33 -7.73
C ILE A 113 6.86 8.23 -8.52
N VAL A 114 6.23 9.37 -8.81
CA VAL A 114 4.98 9.42 -9.59
C VAL A 114 5.23 8.90 -11.01
N GLU A 115 6.41 9.17 -11.58
CA GLU A 115 6.78 8.73 -12.92
C GLU A 115 7.12 7.24 -12.98
N LEU A 116 7.43 6.59 -11.85
CA LEU A 116 7.66 5.14 -11.84
C LEU A 116 6.38 4.41 -12.22
N SER A 117 6.48 3.50 -13.18
CA SER A 117 5.36 2.63 -13.51
C SER A 117 5.12 1.63 -12.38
N ASP A 118 3.91 1.08 -12.35
CA ASP A 118 3.56 0.05 -11.37
C ASP A 118 4.47 -1.18 -11.53
N ASP A 119 4.80 -1.54 -12.76
CA ASP A 119 5.71 -2.65 -13.05
C ASP A 119 7.11 -2.40 -12.50
N GLN A 120 7.61 -1.17 -12.62
CA GLN A 120 8.91 -0.80 -12.05
C GLN A 120 8.93 -0.94 -10.55
N ILE A 121 7.86 -0.56 -9.87
CA ILE A 121 7.75 -0.69 -8.41
C ILE A 121 7.70 -2.17 -8.01
N VAL A 122 6.93 -2.98 -8.72
CA VAL A 122 6.85 -4.42 -8.48
C VAL A 122 8.23 -5.06 -8.66
N ASP A 123 8.94 -4.68 -9.72
CA ASP A 123 10.30 -5.19 -9.99
C ASP A 123 11.27 -4.80 -8.88
N MET A 124 11.23 -3.55 -8.41
CA MET A 124 12.07 -3.09 -7.30
C MET A 124 11.85 -3.94 -6.05
N ILE A 125 10.62 -4.24 -5.72
CA ILE A 125 10.27 -5.04 -4.55
C ILE A 125 10.70 -6.50 -4.75
N SER A 126 10.45 -7.06 -5.93
CA SER A 126 10.81 -8.44 -6.26
C SER A 126 12.31 -8.67 -6.22
N ASN A 127 13.09 -7.64 -6.58
CA ASN A 127 14.55 -7.68 -6.57
C ASN A 127 15.16 -7.24 -5.23
N GLY A 128 14.34 -6.90 -4.25
CA GLY A 128 14.79 -6.48 -2.93
C GLY A 128 15.32 -5.06 -2.86
N MET A 129 15.28 -4.29 -3.94
CA MET A 129 15.85 -2.94 -3.98
C MET A 129 15.14 -1.97 -3.03
N ALA A 130 13.82 -2.04 -2.97
CA ALA A 130 13.05 -1.20 -2.06
C ALA A 130 13.32 -1.56 -0.61
N TYR A 131 13.50 -2.86 -0.33
CA TYR A 131 13.83 -3.36 0.99
C TYR A 131 15.20 -2.83 1.45
N ASP A 132 16.20 -2.88 0.57
CA ASP A 132 17.54 -2.38 0.86
C ASP A 132 17.52 -0.88 1.17
N ARG A 133 16.75 -0.10 0.44
CA ARG A 133 16.57 1.33 0.72
C ARG A 133 15.98 1.58 2.08
N ILE A 134 15.02 0.77 2.48
CA ILE A 134 14.33 0.91 3.76
C ILE A 134 15.27 0.59 4.93
N LEU A 135 16.14 -0.41 4.75
CA LEU A 135 17.10 -0.83 5.78
C LEU A 135 18.27 0.14 5.93
N GLN A 136 18.53 0.97 4.95
CA GLN A 136 19.56 2.00 5.03
C GLN A 136 19.01 3.26 5.69
#